data_fa86d4f5a88b364393b9414f7b021c77
#
_entry.id   fa86d4f5a88b364393b9414f7b021c77
#
_cell.length_a   1.000
_cell.length_b   1.000
_cell.length_c   1.000
_cell.angle_alpha   90.00
_cell.angle_beta   90.00
_cell.angle_gamma   90.00
#
_symmetry.space_group_name_H-M   'P 1'
#
loop_
_entity.id
_entity.type
_entity.pdbx_description
1 polymer ?
#
loop_
_entity_poly.entity_id
_entity_poly.type
_entity_poly.pdbx_seq_one_letter_code
_entity_poly.pdbx_strand_id
1 'polypeptide(L)'
;TPENAREILANFGTNIDIVSGWFDEAFLDYRGCAALKLANDPICCSLSINHRLAFREKLKITDLYGETVMLIKRGWNKYTDAIRDELWSEHPQIKIIDVPFLNAEVFNKCESENNILIDFGNGGTVHPLLKRVPIDWDYTIPFGILHSPKPSETVSEFLEAVSKVYSK
;
A
#
# COMPACT_ATOMS: atom_id res chain seq x y z
N THR A 1 -6.88 -7.30 -10.48
CA THR A 1 -6.09 -8.53 -10.24
C THR A 1 -4.61 -8.27 -10.51
N PRO A 2 -3.67 -9.10 -9.98
CA PRO A 2 -2.25 -9.01 -10.31
C PRO A 2 -1.97 -9.11 -11.83
N GLU A 3 -2.77 -9.90 -12.54
CA GLU A 3 -2.71 -10.03 -14.01
C GLU A 3 -3.05 -8.72 -14.69
N ASN A 4 -4.14 -8.06 -14.29
CA ASN A 4 -4.54 -6.74 -14.83
C ASN A 4 -3.46 -5.69 -14.58
N ALA A 5 -2.85 -5.68 -13.39
CA ALA A 5 -1.74 -4.77 -13.09
C ALA A 5 -0.52 -5.03 -14.00
N ARG A 6 -0.24 -6.30 -14.33
CA ARG A 6 0.82 -6.65 -15.29
C ARG A 6 0.52 -6.12 -16.69
N GLU A 7 -0.70 -6.34 -17.14
CA GLU A 7 -1.14 -5.89 -18.47
C GLU A 7 -1.10 -4.36 -18.59
N ILE A 8 -1.59 -3.65 -17.56
CA ILE A 8 -1.56 -2.19 -17.49
C ILE A 8 -0.12 -1.68 -17.62
N LEU A 9 0.80 -2.20 -16.80
CA LEU A 9 2.19 -1.72 -16.79
C LEU A 9 2.96 -2.11 -18.04
N ALA A 10 2.63 -3.25 -18.67
CA ALA A 10 3.22 -3.67 -19.95
C ALA A 10 2.77 -2.80 -21.13
N ASN A 11 1.70 -2.02 -20.99
CA ASN A 11 1.12 -1.19 -22.04
C ASN A 11 1.43 0.32 -21.87
N PHE A 12 2.38 0.67 -21.01
CA PHE A 12 2.82 2.07 -20.89
C PHE A 12 3.33 2.62 -22.24
N GLY A 13 2.78 3.78 -22.61
CA GLY A 13 3.09 4.46 -23.87
C GLY A 13 2.37 3.91 -25.09
N THR A 14 1.45 2.92 -24.93
CA THR A 14 0.61 2.38 -26.01
C THR A 14 -0.87 2.70 -25.76
N ASN A 15 -1.42 2.18 -24.67
CA ASN A 15 -2.83 2.36 -24.30
C ASN A 15 -2.99 3.09 -22.96
N ILE A 16 -1.94 3.12 -22.15
CA ILE A 16 -1.93 3.73 -20.83
C ILE A 16 -0.63 4.52 -20.73
N ASP A 17 -0.75 5.80 -20.38
CA ASP A 17 0.40 6.69 -20.28
C ASP A 17 0.95 6.76 -18.87
N ILE A 18 0.06 6.81 -17.87
CA ILE A 18 0.39 6.98 -16.47
C ILE A 18 -0.54 6.15 -15.57
N VAL A 19 -0.03 5.72 -14.42
CA VAL A 19 -0.81 5.10 -13.35
C VAL A 19 -0.34 5.63 -12.00
N SER A 20 -1.23 6.03 -11.11
CA SER A 20 -0.87 6.34 -9.73
C SER A 20 -0.82 5.05 -8.88
N GLY A 21 0.17 4.96 -7.99
CA GLY A 21 0.30 3.79 -7.14
C GLY A 21 1.49 3.85 -6.18
N TRP A 22 1.53 2.86 -5.29
CA TRP A 22 2.68 2.62 -4.42
C TRP A 22 3.70 1.74 -5.12
N PHE A 23 4.97 1.98 -4.85
CA PHE A 23 6.07 1.29 -5.51
C PHE A 23 7.30 1.18 -4.61
N ASP A 24 8.22 0.31 -5.00
CA ASP A 24 9.61 0.31 -4.57
C ASP A 24 10.54 0.16 -5.80
N GLU A 25 11.83 0.27 -5.59
CA GLU A 25 12.82 0.22 -6.67
C GLU A 25 12.79 -1.13 -7.39
N ALA A 26 12.70 -2.23 -6.63
CA ALA A 26 12.65 -3.57 -7.20
C ALA A 26 11.40 -3.78 -8.08
N PHE A 27 10.27 -3.19 -7.67
CA PHE A 27 9.05 -3.19 -8.49
C PHE A 27 9.24 -2.43 -9.79
N LEU A 28 9.85 -1.23 -9.74
CA LEU A 28 10.10 -0.42 -10.94
C LEU A 28 11.02 -1.15 -11.92
N ASP A 29 12.11 -1.73 -11.43
CA ASP A 29 13.07 -2.49 -12.24
C ASP A 29 12.41 -3.73 -12.88
N TYR A 30 11.69 -4.51 -12.06
CA TYR A 30 11.01 -5.71 -12.55
C TYR A 30 9.94 -5.42 -13.61
N ARG A 31 9.28 -4.27 -13.51
CA ARG A 31 8.23 -3.84 -14.45
C ARG A 31 8.76 -3.01 -15.61
N GLY A 32 10.01 -2.60 -15.58
CA GLY A 32 10.60 -1.73 -16.59
C GLY A 32 9.90 -0.39 -16.70
N CYS A 33 9.46 0.17 -15.57
CA CYS A 33 8.81 1.47 -15.51
C CYS A 33 9.60 2.45 -14.64
N ALA A 34 9.27 3.73 -14.76
CA ALA A 34 9.77 4.81 -13.93
C ALA A 34 8.65 5.39 -13.06
N ALA A 35 8.99 6.16 -12.07
CA ALA A 35 8.01 6.83 -11.22
C ALA A 35 8.44 8.25 -10.86
N LEU A 36 7.48 9.18 -10.93
CA LEU A 36 7.56 10.47 -10.26
C LEU A 36 7.00 10.30 -8.84
N LYS A 37 7.88 10.28 -7.84
CA LYS A 37 7.47 10.19 -6.44
C LYS A 37 6.78 11.49 -6.01
N LEU A 38 5.60 11.38 -5.41
CA LEU A 38 4.81 12.51 -4.91
C LEU A 38 4.82 12.59 -3.37
N ALA A 39 4.81 11.44 -2.70
CA ALA A 39 4.75 11.36 -1.25
C ALA A 39 5.42 10.09 -0.71
N ASN A 40 5.60 10.05 0.61
CA ASN A 40 5.74 8.82 1.38
C ASN A 40 4.45 8.66 2.17
N ASP A 41 3.65 7.68 1.79
CA ASP A 41 2.43 7.36 2.51
C ASP A 41 2.74 6.53 3.75
N PRO A 42 2.13 6.82 4.90
CA PRO A 42 2.27 5.98 6.06
C PRO A 42 1.65 4.61 5.81
N ILE A 43 2.25 3.59 6.37
CA ILE A 43 1.65 2.26 6.45
C ILE A 43 0.81 2.24 7.73
N CYS A 44 -0.45 1.84 7.62
CA CYS A 44 -1.45 1.91 8.68
C CYS A 44 -2.20 0.57 8.81
N CYS A 45 -3.15 0.52 9.73
CA CYS A 45 -4.05 -0.61 9.91
C CYS A 45 -5.45 -0.26 9.41
N SER A 46 -6.01 -1.10 8.54
CA SER A 46 -7.44 -1.09 8.23
C SER A 46 -8.14 -2.20 9.00
N LEU A 47 -9.26 -1.88 9.66
CA LEU A 47 -10.02 -2.82 10.48
C LEU A 47 -11.51 -2.47 10.48
N SER A 48 -12.36 -3.44 10.80
CA SER A 48 -13.81 -3.23 10.85
C SER A 48 -14.16 -2.05 11.75
N ILE A 49 -15.15 -1.23 11.33
CA ILE A 49 -15.70 -0.16 12.16
C ILE A 49 -16.24 -0.69 13.51
N ASN A 50 -16.54 -1.99 13.59
CA ASN A 50 -17.00 -2.69 14.78
C ASN A 50 -15.87 -3.36 15.56
N HIS A 51 -14.63 -3.28 15.09
CA HIS A 51 -13.49 -3.88 15.78
C HIS A 51 -13.20 -3.15 17.09
N ARG A 52 -12.75 -3.89 18.13
CA ARG A 52 -12.43 -3.33 19.44
C ARG A 52 -11.43 -2.16 19.42
N LEU A 53 -10.58 -2.12 18.38
CA LEU A 53 -9.56 -1.09 18.18
C LEU A 53 -10.04 0.09 17.31
N ALA A 54 -11.24 0.03 16.72
CA ALA A 54 -11.72 1.05 15.79
C ALA A 54 -11.89 2.44 16.42
N PHE A 55 -12.03 2.50 17.74
CA PHE A 55 -12.19 3.77 18.49
C PHE A 55 -10.86 4.44 18.84
N ARG A 56 -9.73 3.76 18.60
CA ARG A 56 -8.42 4.34 18.82
C ARG A 56 -8.12 5.41 17.76
N GLU A 57 -7.48 6.49 18.17
CA GLU A 57 -6.94 7.49 17.24
C GLU A 57 -5.62 7.03 16.63
N LYS A 58 -4.82 6.30 17.40
CA LYS A 58 -3.55 5.70 16.99
C LYS A 58 -3.34 4.38 17.74
N LEU A 59 -2.84 3.36 17.04
CA LEU A 59 -2.49 2.07 17.62
C LEU A 59 -1.01 2.04 18.02
N LYS A 60 -0.71 1.19 18.99
CA LYS A 60 0.64 0.70 19.28
C LYS A 60 0.77 -0.72 18.74
N ILE A 61 1.98 -1.19 18.46
CA ILE A 61 2.20 -2.59 18.06
C ILE A 61 1.62 -3.56 19.09
N THR A 62 1.74 -3.25 20.37
CA THR A 62 1.19 -4.07 21.47
C THR A 62 -0.34 -4.15 21.48
N ASP A 63 -1.05 -3.22 20.86
CA ASP A 63 -2.52 -3.29 20.72
C ASP A 63 -2.92 -4.44 19.78
N LEU A 64 -1.99 -4.88 18.90
CA LEU A 64 -2.20 -5.98 17.94
C LEU A 64 -1.97 -7.38 18.56
N TYR A 65 -1.52 -7.47 19.80
CA TYR A 65 -1.29 -8.74 20.46
C TYR A 65 -2.59 -9.54 20.61
N GLY A 66 -2.55 -10.79 20.17
CA GLY A 66 -3.69 -11.68 20.10
C GLY A 66 -4.58 -11.49 18.86
N GLU A 67 -4.27 -10.51 18.02
CA GLU A 67 -4.98 -10.28 16.76
C GLU A 67 -4.42 -11.10 15.60
N THR A 68 -5.24 -11.24 14.56
CA THR A 68 -4.82 -11.75 13.26
C THR A 68 -4.57 -10.58 12.32
N VAL A 69 -3.34 -10.44 11.86
CA VAL A 69 -2.91 -9.38 10.96
C VAL A 69 -2.76 -9.94 9.54
N MET A 70 -3.54 -9.39 8.62
CA MET A 70 -3.46 -9.67 7.19
C MET A 70 -2.37 -8.78 6.59
N LEU A 71 -1.39 -9.39 5.95
CA LEU A 71 -0.26 -8.69 5.36
C LEU A 71 -0.02 -9.21 3.94
N ILE A 72 0.25 -8.32 3.00
CA ILE A 72 0.57 -8.72 1.64
C ILE A 72 1.75 -9.70 1.65
N LYS A 73 1.67 -10.75 0.86
CA LYS A 73 2.67 -11.82 0.83
C LYS A 73 4.08 -11.27 0.59
N ARG A 74 5.07 -11.94 1.16
CA ARG A 74 6.49 -11.60 1.01
C ARG A 74 6.92 -11.46 -0.45
N GLY A 75 7.81 -10.48 -0.71
CA GLY A 75 8.39 -10.20 -2.02
C GLY A 75 7.54 -9.28 -2.89
N TRP A 76 6.50 -8.67 -2.33
CA TRP A 76 5.71 -7.69 -3.05
C TRP A 76 6.36 -6.30 -3.01
N ASN A 77 6.82 -5.87 -1.86
CA ASN A 77 7.65 -4.69 -1.67
C ASN A 77 8.50 -4.80 -0.38
N LYS A 78 9.65 -4.14 -0.36
CA LYS A 78 10.58 -4.18 0.76
C LYS A 78 10.03 -3.61 2.07
N TYR A 79 9.07 -2.69 2.00
CA TYR A 79 8.52 -1.99 3.18
C TYR A 79 7.60 -2.91 3.99
N THR A 80 6.69 -3.62 3.33
CA THR A 80 5.86 -4.62 4.00
C THR A 80 6.64 -5.86 4.43
N ASP A 81 7.71 -6.19 3.69
CA ASP A 81 8.62 -7.26 4.10
C ASP A 81 9.38 -6.91 5.39
N ALA A 82 9.81 -5.66 5.55
CA ALA A 82 10.45 -5.19 6.78
C ALA A 82 9.48 -5.24 7.99
N ILE A 83 8.22 -4.81 7.82
CA ILE A 83 7.19 -4.95 8.84
C ILE A 83 7.00 -6.42 9.23
N ARG A 84 6.92 -7.30 8.25
CA ARG A 84 6.77 -8.73 8.48
C ARG A 84 7.92 -9.30 9.31
N ASP A 85 9.15 -8.90 8.99
CA ASP A 85 10.34 -9.38 9.69
C ASP A 85 10.35 -8.92 11.15
N GLU A 86 10.00 -7.66 11.42
CA GLU A 86 9.85 -7.14 12.78
C GLU A 86 8.75 -7.86 13.54
N LEU A 87 7.53 -7.96 12.96
CA LEU A 87 6.42 -8.65 13.63
C LEU A 87 6.74 -10.11 13.93
N TRP A 88 7.44 -10.80 13.02
CA TRP A 88 7.84 -12.20 13.22
C TRP A 88 8.86 -12.37 14.32
N SER A 89 9.90 -11.49 14.36
CA SER A 89 11.02 -11.63 15.28
C SER A 89 10.73 -11.09 16.68
N GLU A 90 9.99 -9.98 16.76
CA GLU A 90 9.84 -9.22 18.01
C GLU A 90 8.44 -9.32 18.62
N HIS A 91 7.42 -9.68 17.83
CA HIS A 91 6.02 -9.69 18.24
C HIS A 91 5.31 -11.03 17.95
N PRO A 92 5.80 -12.18 18.45
CA PRO A 92 5.24 -13.50 18.15
C PRO A 92 3.80 -13.70 18.65
N GLN A 93 3.26 -12.77 19.43
CA GLN A 93 1.86 -12.75 19.86
C GLN A 93 0.89 -12.33 18.75
N ILE A 94 1.39 -11.83 17.62
CA ILE A 94 0.60 -11.41 16.47
C ILE A 94 0.57 -12.55 15.46
N LYS A 95 -0.62 -13.00 15.09
CA LYS A 95 -0.77 -14.00 14.03
C LYS A 95 -0.78 -13.30 12.68
N ILE A 96 0.17 -13.65 11.81
CA ILE A 96 0.23 -13.10 10.44
C ILE A 96 -0.40 -14.09 9.47
N ILE A 97 -1.27 -13.59 8.58
CA ILE A 97 -1.79 -14.31 7.42
C ILE A 97 -1.49 -13.57 6.13
N ASP A 98 -1.12 -14.32 5.11
CA ASP A 98 -0.75 -13.76 3.81
C ASP A 98 -1.97 -13.44 2.98
N VAL A 99 -1.94 -12.27 2.33
CA VAL A 99 -2.88 -11.91 1.26
C VAL A 99 -2.12 -11.69 -0.05
N PRO A 100 -2.67 -12.11 -1.19
CA PRO A 100 -1.95 -12.05 -2.46
C PRO A 100 -1.87 -10.63 -3.03
N PHE A 101 -2.86 -9.80 -2.74
CA PHE A 101 -3.02 -8.45 -3.27
C PHE A 101 -4.11 -7.70 -2.50
N LEU A 102 -4.02 -6.36 -2.42
CA LEU A 102 -5.08 -5.54 -1.83
C LEU A 102 -6.21 -5.32 -2.85
N ASN A 103 -7.36 -5.91 -2.59
CA ASN A 103 -8.55 -5.83 -3.45
C ASN A 103 -9.83 -5.95 -2.61
N ALA A 104 -10.98 -5.80 -3.27
CA ALA A 104 -12.27 -5.85 -2.61
C ALA A 104 -12.52 -7.16 -1.82
N GLU A 105 -12.06 -8.29 -2.33
CA GLU A 105 -12.18 -9.60 -1.65
C GLU A 105 -11.42 -9.61 -0.33
N VAL A 106 -10.19 -9.09 -0.33
CA VAL A 106 -9.35 -8.98 0.87
C VAL A 106 -9.95 -8.01 1.87
N PHE A 107 -10.51 -6.88 1.42
CA PHE A 107 -11.22 -5.94 2.30
C PHE A 107 -12.48 -6.56 2.91
N ASN A 108 -13.29 -7.25 2.11
CA ASN A 108 -14.46 -7.98 2.62
C ASN A 108 -14.05 -9.05 3.64
N LYS A 109 -12.98 -9.79 3.38
CA LYS A 109 -12.45 -10.79 4.31
C LYS A 109 -11.95 -10.17 5.61
N CYS A 110 -11.24 -9.05 5.53
CA CYS A 110 -10.78 -8.31 6.71
C CYS A 110 -11.97 -7.93 7.60
N GLU A 111 -13.03 -7.38 7.01
CA GLU A 111 -14.23 -6.99 7.73
C GLU A 111 -14.96 -8.20 8.32
N SER A 112 -15.29 -9.22 7.53
CA SER A 112 -16.13 -10.35 7.94
C SER A 112 -15.47 -11.28 8.97
N GLU A 113 -14.14 -11.40 8.93
CA GLU A 113 -13.36 -12.19 9.90
C GLU A 113 -12.86 -11.36 11.08
N ASN A 114 -13.18 -10.06 11.10
CA ASN A 114 -12.72 -9.10 12.12
C ASN A 114 -11.19 -9.09 12.30
N ASN A 115 -10.46 -9.25 11.19
CA ASN A 115 -9.01 -9.19 11.14
C ASN A 115 -8.52 -7.74 11.03
N ILE A 116 -7.21 -7.54 11.18
CA ILE A 116 -6.52 -6.26 10.93
C ILE A 116 -5.74 -6.40 9.62
N LEU A 117 -5.94 -5.49 8.68
CA LEU A 117 -5.22 -5.46 7.43
C LEU A 117 -4.16 -4.35 7.45
N ILE A 118 -2.91 -4.70 7.13
CA ILE A 118 -1.87 -3.69 6.85
C ILE A 118 -2.18 -3.04 5.50
N ASP A 119 -2.39 -1.73 5.53
CA ASP A 119 -2.87 -0.90 4.43
C ASP A 119 -2.01 0.36 4.29
N PHE A 120 -2.23 1.15 3.27
CA PHE A 120 -1.41 2.31 2.93
C PHE A 120 -2.23 3.59 2.84
N GLY A 121 -1.62 4.72 3.24
CA GLY A 121 -2.13 6.07 3.04
C GLY A 121 -2.77 6.71 4.27
N ASN A 122 -2.97 8.02 4.15
CA ASN A 122 -3.56 8.88 5.18
C ASN A 122 -5.05 9.09 4.88
N GLY A 123 -5.92 8.53 5.72
CA GLY A 123 -7.36 8.78 5.64
C GLY A 123 -8.03 8.15 4.40
N GLY A 124 -9.27 8.54 4.17
CA GLY A 124 -10.12 7.93 3.15
C GLY A 124 -10.57 6.52 3.52
N THR A 125 -11.69 6.10 2.97
CA THR A 125 -12.21 4.74 3.14
C THR A 125 -12.05 3.98 1.84
N VAL A 126 -11.31 2.87 1.87
CA VAL A 126 -11.25 1.94 0.72
C VAL A 126 -12.44 0.99 0.72
N HIS A 127 -13.13 0.89 1.87
CA HIS A 127 -14.29 0.02 2.07
C HIS A 127 -15.23 0.66 3.10
N PRO A 128 -16.57 0.67 2.90
CA PRO A 128 -17.52 1.39 3.76
C PRO A 128 -17.55 0.92 5.21
N LEU A 129 -17.19 -0.33 5.46
CA LEU A 129 -17.18 -0.94 6.80
C LEU A 129 -15.77 -1.07 7.40
N LEU A 130 -14.75 -0.53 6.74
CA LEU A 130 -13.38 -0.49 7.28
C LEU A 130 -12.98 0.94 7.62
N LYS A 131 -12.25 1.08 8.70
CA LYS A 131 -11.62 2.31 9.15
C LYS A 131 -10.10 2.14 9.12
N ARG A 132 -9.38 3.11 8.55
CA ARG A 132 -7.94 3.23 8.69
C ARG A 132 -7.61 3.84 10.03
N VAL A 133 -6.74 3.20 10.79
CA VAL A 133 -6.21 3.68 12.06
C VAL A 133 -4.70 3.73 11.95
N PRO A 134 -4.07 4.90 12.17
CA PRO A 134 -2.62 5.01 12.22
C PRO A 134 -2.04 4.10 13.31
N ILE A 135 -0.81 3.65 13.10
CA ILE A 135 -0.06 2.88 14.09
C ILE A 135 1.25 3.60 14.40
N ASP A 136 1.75 3.43 15.63
CA ASP A 136 2.94 4.10 16.15
C ASP A 136 4.21 3.37 15.71
N TRP A 137 4.54 3.51 14.44
CA TRP A 137 5.79 3.08 13.78
C TRP A 137 6.16 4.07 12.69
N ASP A 138 7.39 4.00 12.18
CA ASP A 138 7.91 4.93 11.17
C ASP A 138 7.87 4.36 9.73
N TYR A 139 7.10 3.28 9.52
CA TYR A 139 7.00 2.67 8.20
C TYR A 139 6.18 3.50 7.23
N THR A 140 6.79 3.80 6.10
CA THR A 140 6.15 4.50 4.97
C THR A 140 6.45 3.79 3.67
N ILE A 141 5.65 4.06 2.65
CA ILE A 141 5.83 3.53 1.29
C ILE A 141 5.76 4.68 0.28
N PRO A 142 6.65 4.76 -0.71
CA PRO A 142 6.56 5.74 -1.78
C PRO A 142 5.25 5.60 -2.57
N PHE A 143 4.59 6.73 -2.78
CA PHE A 143 3.44 6.89 -3.65
C PHE A 143 3.76 7.87 -4.75
N GLY A 144 3.31 7.62 -5.97
CA GLY A 144 3.57 8.51 -7.08
C GLY A 144 2.88 8.13 -8.37
N ILE A 145 3.39 8.69 -9.45
CA ILE A 145 2.92 8.46 -10.82
C ILE A 145 3.93 7.57 -11.52
N LEU A 146 3.49 6.35 -11.87
CA LEU A 146 4.26 5.41 -12.67
C LEU A 146 4.03 5.72 -14.15
N HIS A 147 5.09 5.62 -14.94
CA HIS A 147 5.08 5.92 -16.36
C HIS A 147 6.15 5.13 -17.12
N SER A 148 6.14 5.20 -18.46
CA SER A 148 7.21 4.66 -19.27
C SER A 148 8.56 5.32 -18.91
N PRO A 149 9.69 4.58 -18.91
CA PRO A 149 11.01 5.19 -18.75
C PRO A 149 11.36 6.17 -19.88
N LYS A 150 10.64 6.07 -21.01
CA LYS A 150 10.72 6.99 -22.15
C LYS A 150 9.33 7.54 -22.43
N PRO A 151 8.86 8.51 -21.62
CA PRO A 151 7.53 9.08 -21.78
C PRO A 151 7.44 9.92 -23.06
N SER A 152 6.24 10.08 -23.61
CA SER A 152 5.97 11.02 -24.67
C SER A 152 6.18 12.47 -24.20
N GLU A 153 6.28 13.42 -25.13
CA GLU A 153 6.41 14.86 -24.83
C GLU A 153 5.28 15.34 -23.93
N THR A 154 4.03 15.00 -24.26
CA THR A 154 2.84 15.34 -23.46
C THR A 154 2.91 14.79 -22.04
N VAL A 155 3.35 13.53 -21.88
CA VAL A 155 3.51 12.92 -20.55
C VAL A 155 4.64 13.62 -19.78
N SER A 156 5.73 13.95 -20.43
CA SER A 156 6.86 14.67 -19.82
C SER A 156 6.43 16.06 -19.30
N GLU A 157 5.70 16.82 -20.11
CA GLU A 157 5.14 18.12 -19.70
C GLU A 157 4.18 18.00 -18.51
N PHE A 158 3.32 16.97 -18.52
CA PHE A 158 2.43 16.68 -17.41
C PHE A 158 3.22 16.38 -16.13
N LEU A 159 4.22 15.50 -16.19
CA LEU A 159 5.05 15.14 -15.04
C LEU A 159 5.81 16.35 -14.48
N GLU A 160 6.32 17.23 -15.34
CA GLU A 160 6.95 18.47 -14.91
C GLU A 160 5.96 19.41 -14.20
N ALA A 161 4.74 19.57 -14.74
CA ALA A 161 3.71 20.37 -14.12
C ALA A 161 3.34 19.85 -12.73
N VAL A 162 3.15 18.53 -12.59
CA VAL A 162 2.88 17.88 -11.31
C VAL A 162 4.05 18.07 -10.34
N SER A 163 5.28 17.85 -10.78
CA SER A 163 6.47 18.03 -9.95
C SER A 163 6.55 19.45 -9.35
N LYS A 164 6.24 20.50 -10.15
CA LYS A 164 6.21 21.90 -9.67
C LYS A 164 5.18 22.15 -8.57
N VAL A 165 4.08 21.41 -8.57
CA VAL A 165 3.01 21.53 -7.56
C VAL A 165 3.41 20.83 -6.25
N TYR A 166 4.06 19.67 -6.34
CA TYR A 166 4.41 18.83 -5.18
C TYR A 166 5.80 19.15 -4.58
N SER A 167 6.62 19.97 -5.24
CA SER A 167 7.95 20.40 -4.74
C SER A 167 7.90 21.60 -3.78
N LYS A 168 6.70 21.96 -3.28
CA LYS A 168 6.52 23.09 -2.34
C LYS A 168 6.48 22.58 -0.89
#